data_d5ba6fe667e9d74fe4ce6c5d04e0ed14
#
_entry.id   d5ba6fe667e9d74fe4ce6c5d04e0ed14
#
_cell.length_a   1.000
_cell.length_b   1.000
_cell.length_c   1.000
_cell.angle_alpha   90.00
_cell.angle_beta   90.00
_cell.angle_gamma   90.00
#
_symmetry.space_group_name_H-M   'P 1'
#
loop_
_entity.id
_entity.type
_entity.pdbx_description
1 polymer ?
#
loop_
_entity_poly.entity_id
_entity_poly.type
_entity_poly.pdbx_seq_one_letter_code
_entity_poly.pdbx_strand_id
1 'polypeptide(L)'
;CYGVVGMAQKKSIRNEINELLKNENFNKGVFVTKRKDTFEVDVYIVVGYGLRITEIASEVQKKVKFDLERAFNMNFAAINIYVQGIKSL
;
A
#
# COMPACT_ATOMS: atom_id res chain seq x y z
N CYS A 1 -8.73 1.76 25.02
CA CYS A 1 -9.32 0.92 23.98
C CYS A 1 -9.18 1.49 22.58
N TYR A 2 -9.03 2.80 22.45
CA TYR A 2 -8.85 3.38 21.13
C TYR A 2 -7.54 2.90 20.45
N GLY A 3 -6.49 2.78 21.26
CA GLY A 3 -5.21 2.30 20.71
C GLY A 3 -5.31 0.90 20.16
N VAL A 4 -6.05 0.03 20.86
CA VAL A 4 -6.21 -1.36 20.42
C VAL A 4 -7.01 -1.42 19.12
N VAL A 5 -8.09 -0.65 19.04
CA VAL A 5 -8.90 -0.61 17.81
C VAL A 5 -8.09 -0.08 16.66
N GLY A 6 -7.34 1.01 16.87
CA GLY A 6 -6.50 1.57 15.83
C GLY A 6 -5.43 0.62 15.34
N MET A 7 -4.81 -0.11 16.26
CA MET A 7 -3.79 -1.09 15.91
C MET A 7 -4.37 -2.26 15.12
N ALA A 8 -5.54 -2.73 15.52
CA ALA A 8 -6.21 -3.81 14.80
C ALA A 8 -6.58 -3.37 13.39
N GLN A 9 -7.06 -2.15 13.23
CA GLN A 9 -7.41 -1.61 11.93
C GLN A 9 -6.19 -1.44 11.04
N LYS A 10 -5.07 -0.93 11.59
CA LYS A 10 -3.81 -0.83 10.86
C LYS A 10 -3.35 -2.19 10.36
N LYS A 11 -3.44 -3.20 11.22
CA LYS A 11 -3.07 -4.56 10.86
C LYS A 11 -3.95 -5.09 9.74
N SER A 12 -5.25 -4.84 9.82
CA SER A 12 -6.19 -5.28 8.80
C SER A 12 -5.90 -4.61 7.45
N ILE A 13 -5.60 -3.32 7.45
CA ILE A 13 -5.25 -2.60 6.24
C ILE A 13 -3.97 -3.17 5.63
N ARG A 14 -2.95 -3.38 6.45
CA ARG A 14 -1.69 -3.94 5.98
C ARG A 14 -1.89 -5.34 5.40
N ASN A 15 -2.69 -6.16 6.08
CA ASN A 15 -2.95 -7.52 5.60
C ASN A 15 -3.72 -7.51 4.28
N GLU A 16 -4.65 -6.58 4.13
CA GLU A 16 -5.41 -6.45 2.88
C GLU A 16 -4.48 -6.11 1.72
N ILE A 17 -3.55 -5.18 1.93
CA ILE A 17 -2.60 -4.81 0.88
C ILE A 17 -1.65 -5.96 0.58
N ASN A 18 -1.15 -6.63 1.60
CA ASN A 18 -0.26 -7.78 1.39
C ASN A 18 -0.96 -8.90 0.62
N GLU A 19 -2.23 -9.14 0.92
CA GLU A 19 -3.00 -10.14 0.18
C GLU A 19 -3.23 -9.70 -1.27
N LEU A 20 -3.54 -8.43 -1.48
CA LEU A 20 -3.75 -7.87 -2.80
C LEU A 20 -2.50 -7.99 -3.67
N LEU A 21 -1.32 -7.76 -3.07
CA LEU A 21 -0.05 -7.72 -3.79
C LEU A 21 0.78 -8.99 -3.64
N LYS A 22 0.20 -10.06 -3.10
CA LYS A 22 0.99 -11.26 -2.79
C LYS A 22 1.61 -11.92 -4.02
N ASN A 23 0.98 -11.78 -5.18
CA ASN A 23 1.49 -12.36 -6.41
C ASN A 23 2.45 -11.42 -7.15
N GLU A 24 2.69 -10.24 -6.55
CA GLU A 24 3.61 -9.27 -7.13
C GLU A 24 4.97 -9.43 -6.47
N ASN A 25 5.96 -9.81 -7.25
CA ASN A 25 7.28 -10.09 -6.71
C ASN A 25 8.04 -8.85 -6.28
N PHE A 26 7.47 -7.68 -6.47
CA PHE A 26 8.16 -6.43 -6.16
C PHE A 26 7.72 -5.77 -4.86
N ASN A 27 6.77 -6.34 -4.14
CA ASN A 27 6.31 -5.75 -2.87
C ASN A 27 7.39 -5.91 -1.80
N LYS A 28 7.86 -4.78 -1.28
CA LYS A 28 8.92 -4.73 -0.25
C LYS A 28 8.41 -4.34 1.12
N GLY A 29 7.21 -3.86 1.21
CA GLY A 29 6.66 -3.54 2.51
C GLY A 29 5.54 -2.55 2.44
N VAL A 30 4.70 -2.62 3.46
CA VAL A 30 3.54 -1.75 3.59
C VAL A 30 3.56 -1.17 4.99
N PHE A 31 3.42 0.15 5.08
CA PHE A 31 3.39 0.87 6.35
C PHE A 31 2.10 1.66 6.43
N VAL A 32 1.43 1.57 7.56
CA VAL A 32 0.15 2.24 7.77
C VAL A 32 0.31 3.18 8.95
N THR A 33 -0.03 4.46 8.75
CA THR A 33 0.08 5.49 9.76
C THR A 33 -1.30 6.04 10.05
N LYS A 34 -1.67 6.11 11.32
CA LYS A 34 -2.93 6.69 11.75
C LYS A 34 -2.87 8.21 11.59
N ARG A 35 -3.86 8.76 10.92
CA ARG A 35 -4.11 10.21 10.89
C ARG A 35 -5.39 10.46 11.68
N LYS A 36 -5.86 11.69 11.74
CA LYS A 36 -7.00 12.07 12.60
C LYS A 36 -8.16 11.09 12.52
N ASP A 37 -8.83 11.05 11.38
CA ASP A 37 -10.00 10.21 11.19
C ASP A 37 -9.78 9.10 10.17
N THR A 38 -8.55 8.92 9.73
CA THR A 38 -8.27 7.99 8.67
C THR A 38 -6.83 7.47 8.79
N PHE A 39 -6.31 6.91 7.71
CA PHE A 39 -4.97 6.34 7.69
C PHE A 39 -4.24 6.78 6.43
N GLU A 40 -2.94 6.89 6.56
CA GLU A 40 -2.04 7.07 5.43
C GLU A 40 -1.30 5.75 5.20
N VAL A 41 -1.19 5.36 3.93
CA VAL A 41 -0.58 4.09 3.57
C VAL A 41 0.62 4.35 2.68
N ASP A 42 1.74 3.73 3.02
CA ASP A 42 2.96 3.79 2.22
C ASP A 42 3.31 2.38 1.75
N VAL A 43 3.40 2.20 0.45
CA VAL A 43 3.75 0.92 -0.15
C VAL A 43 5.10 1.08 -0.84
N TYR A 44 6.04 0.23 -0.47
CA TYR A 44 7.39 0.23 -1.05
C TYR A 44 7.52 -0.94 -2.02
N ILE A 45 7.92 -0.62 -3.24
CA ILE A 45 8.07 -1.64 -4.29
C ILE A 45 9.45 -1.57 -4.90
N VAL A 46 9.90 -2.69 -5.46
CA VAL A 46 11.12 -2.77 -6.26
C VAL A 46 10.72 -3.32 -7.61
N VAL A 47 11.07 -2.60 -8.67
CA VAL A 47 10.74 -3.01 -10.03
C VAL A 47 12.01 -3.34 -10.79
N GLY A 48 11.87 -4.22 -11.78
CA GLY A 48 12.99 -4.64 -12.60
C GLY A 48 13.44 -3.56 -13.55
N TYR A 49 14.69 -3.67 -13.95
CA TYR A 49 15.28 -2.74 -14.91
C TYR A 49 14.52 -2.81 -16.24
N GLY A 50 14.29 -1.66 -16.83
CA GLY A 50 13.62 -1.58 -18.14
C GLY A 50 12.11 -1.52 -18.09
N LEU A 51 11.51 -1.70 -16.91
CA LEU A 51 10.06 -1.58 -16.76
C LEU A 51 9.65 -0.12 -16.71
N ARG A 52 8.39 0.13 -17.05
CA ARG A 52 7.84 1.49 -17.01
C ARG A 52 7.46 1.83 -15.57
N ILE A 53 8.44 2.34 -14.84
CA ILE A 53 8.32 2.56 -13.40
C ILE A 53 7.14 3.45 -13.03
N THR A 54 6.98 4.57 -13.75
CA THR A 54 5.90 5.51 -13.47
C THR A 54 4.53 4.88 -13.67
N GLU A 55 4.38 4.11 -14.75
CA GLU A 55 3.11 3.45 -15.03
C GLU A 55 2.80 2.39 -14.01
N ILE A 56 3.81 1.59 -13.63
CA ILE A 56 3.63 0.55 -12.62
C ILE A 56 3.22 1.16 -11.29
N ALA A 57 3.91 2.22 -10.86
CA ALA A 57 3.59 2.87 -9.60
C ALA A 57 2.16 3.43 -9.63
N SER A 58 1.76 4.03 -10.74
CA SER A 58 0.41 4.56 -10.88
C SER A 58 -0.63 3.47 -10.83
N GLU A 59 -0.40 2.36 -11.51
CA GLU A 59 -1.33 1.23 -11.51
C GLU A 59 -1.46 0.59 -10.13
N VAL A 60 -0.34 0.42 -9.43
CA VAL A 60 -0.37 -0.12 -8.07
C VAL A 60 -1.14 0.82 -7.16
N GLN A 61 -0.90 2.13 -7.27
CA GLN A 61 -1.58 3.11 -6.44
C GLN A 61 -3.10 3.05 -6.65
N LYS A 62 -3.54 3.00 -7.89
CA LYS A 62 -4.97 2.93 -8.21
C LYS A 62 -5.59 1.64 -7.70
N LYS A 63 -4.89 0.53 -7.87
CA LYS A 63 -5.35 -0.78 -7.43
C LYS A 63 -5.50 -0.83 -5.92
N VAL A 64 -4.50 -0.34 -5.20
CA VAL A 64 -4.52 -0.31 -3.74
C VAL A 64 -5.62 0.62 -3.24
N LYS A 65 -5.72 1.81 -3.83
CA LYS A 65 -6.74 2.77 -3.43
C LYS A 65 -8.15 2.19 -3.62
N PHE A 66 -8.41 1.64 -4.78
CA PHE A 66 -9.72 1.06 -5.08
C PHE A 66 -10.06 -0.05 -4.09
N ASP A 67 -9.10 -0.96 -3.87
CA ASP A 67 -9.33 -2.10 -2.99
C ASP A 67 -9.58 -1.67 -1.55
N LEU A 68 -8.76 -0.75 -1.04
CA LEU A 68 -8.90 -0.30 0.34
C LEU A 68 -10.19 0.47 0.57
N GLU A 69 -10.54 1.36 -0.35
CA GLU A 69 -11.77 2.14 -0.19
C GLU A 69 -12.99 1.24 -0.21
N ARG A 70 -12.95 0.21 -1.04
CA ARG A 70 -14.04 -0.75 -1.11
C ARG A 70 -14.09 -1.66 0.12
N ALA A 71 -12.94 -2.21 0.51
CA ALA A 71 -12.87 -3.18 1.60
C ALA A 71 -13.21 -2.56 2.95
N PHE A 72 -12.81 -1.33 3.17
CA PHE A 72 -13.00 -0.66 4.46
C PHE A 72 -14.08 0.41 4.42
N ASN A 73 -14.64 0.67 3.26
CA ASN A 73 -15.73 1.63 3.07
C ASN A 73 -15.40 2.99 3.67
N MET A 74 -14.18 3.47 3.40
CA MET A 74 -13.72 4.77 3.90
C MET A 74 -12.69 5.34 2.94
N ASN A 75 -12.48 6.65 3.03
CA ASN A 75 -11.42 7.33 2.30
C ASN A 75 -10.15 7.33 3.12
N PHE A 76 -9.01 7.30 2.44
CA PHE A 76 -7.70 7.32 3.09
C PHE A 76 -7.04 8.68 2.90
N ALA A 77 -6.28 9.11 3.90
CA ALA A 77 -5.61 10.42 3.85
C ALA A 77 -4.64 10.49 2.68
N ALA A 78 -3.88 9.43 2.48
CA ALA A 78 -2.95 9.33 1.36
C ALA A 78 -2.61 7.88 1.12
N ILE A 79 -2.38 7.53 -0.14
CA ILE A 79 -1.87 6.22 -0.52
C ILE A 79 -0.68 6.49 -1.41
N ASN A 80 0.51 6.23 -0.89
CA ASN A 80 1.77 6.57 -1.52
C ASN A 80 2.50 5.32 -1.96
N ILE A 81 3.02 5.35 -3.18
CA ILE A 81 3.80 4.24 -3.71
C ILE A 81 5.23 4.75 -3.92
N TYR A 82 6.17 4.07 -3.29
CA TYR A 82 7.59 4.41 -3.38
C TYR A 82 8.33 3.30 -4.09
N VAL A 83 9.07 3.66 -5.12
CA VAL A 83 9.93 2.73 -5.82
C VAL A 83 11.30 2.78 -5.16
N GLN A 84 11.70 1.67 -4.55
CA GLN A 84 12.94 1.61 -3.76
C GLN A 84 14.12 1.12 -4.53
N GLY A 85 14.13 1.02 -5.71
CA GLY A 85 15.29 0.63 -6.45
C GLY A 85 14.96 -0.24 -7.62
N ILE A 86 15.87 -0.25 -8.54
CA ILE A 86 15.76 -1.04 -9.74
C ILE A 86 16.84 -2.09 -9.65
N LYS A 87 16.43 -3.36 -9.70
CA LYS A 87 17.43 -4.42 -9.72
C LYS A 87 18.03 -4.52 -11.10
N SER A 88 19.33 -4.48 -11.14
CA SER A 88 20.08 -4.78 -12.34
C SER A 88 20.18 -6.30 -12.45
N LEU A 89 19.80 -6.81 -13.56
CA LEU A 89 19.90 -8.25 -13.83
C LEU A 89 21.23 -8.61 -14.48
#